data_96d4a3ac11d3e9f39d0f35dd0970af96
#
_entry.id   96d4a3ac11d3e9f39d0f35dd0970af96
#
_cell.length_a   1.000
_cell.length_b   1.000
_cell.length_c   1.000
_cell.angle_alpha   90.00
_cell.angle_beta   90.00
_cell.angle_gamma   90.00
#
_symmetry.space_group_name_H-M   'P 1'
#
loop_
_entity.id
_entity.type
_entity.pdbx_description
1 polymer ?
#
loop_
_entity_poly.entity_id
_entity_poly.type
_entity_poly.pdbx_seq_one_letter_code
_entity_poly.pdbx_strand_id
1 'polypeptide(L)'
;MGHGGNVIDELVTDHREVEELFGKIEELPPGHKDRKVYADQATIELVRHSVAEEAYLYPAVREHLPDGDALADQELEDHATAERTMKDLEGHDAGDAEFDRLIGMLMSEIREHIADEEQNLFPRLRAACSPEQL
;
A
#
# COMPACT_ATOMS: atom_id res chain seq x y z
N MET A 1 -14.00 -7.98 18.60
CA MET A 1 -13.72 -7.57 17.98
C MET A 1 -13.73 -6.51 17.80
N GLY A 2 -13.67 -6.28 18.32
CA GLY A 2 -13.65 -5.19 18.43
C GLY A 2 -13.75 -4.23 17.47
N HIS A 3 -13.07 -3.95 16.89
CA HIS A 3 -13.17 -3.02 15.92
C HIS A 3 -14.17 -3.37 14.90
N GLY A 4 -14.95 -4.31 15.05
CA GLY A 4 -16.02 -4.61 14.14
C GLY A 4 -15.65 -4.72 12.69
N GLY A 5 -14.41 -4.60 12.35
CA GLY A 5 -13.94 -4.68 11.00
C GLY A 5 -13.50 -6.06 10.63
N ASN A 6 -13.38 -6.31 9.34
CA ASN A 6 -12.74 -7.49 8.80
C ASN A 6 -11.39 -7.06 8.22
N VAL A 7 -10.67 -8.00 7.60
CA VAL A 7 -9.35 -7.69 7.05
C VAL A 7 -9.41 -6.57 6.01
N ILE A 8 -10.46 -6.52 5.20
CA ILE A 8 -10.61 -5.47 4.19
C ILE A 8 -10.75 -4.09 4.84
N ASP A 9 -11.57 -3.98 5.88
CA ASP A 9 -11.76 -2.72 6.58
C ASP A 9 -10.46 -2.22 7.22
N GLU A 10 -9.67 -3.14 7.79
CA GLU A 10 -8.37 -2.80 8.34
C GLU A 10 -7.39 -2.32 7.27
N LEU A 11 -7.40 -2.98 6.11
CA LEU A 11 -6.53 -2.58 5.01
C LEU A 11 -6.91 -1.21 4.45
N VAL A 12 -8.19 -0.90 4.37
CA VAL A 12 -8.65 0.43 3.96
C VAL A 12 -8.21 1.50 4.95
N THR A 13 -8.27 1.21 6.24
CA THR A 13 -7.78 2.11 7.28
C THR A 13 -6.29 2.39 7.08
N ASP A 14 -5.50 1.35 6.81
CA ASP A 14 -4.07 1.49 6.53
C ASP A 14 -3.83 2.39 5.31
N HIS A 15 -4.66 2.25 4.26
CA HIS A 15 -4.56 3.10 3.07
C HIS A 15 -4.74 4.57 3.43
N ARG A 16 -5.67 4.89 4.32
CA ARG A 16 -5.92 6.27 4.75
C ARG A 16 -4.74 6.83 5.53
N GLU A 17 -4.11 6.01 6.38
CA GLU A 17 -2.93 6.42 7.14
C GLU A 17 -1.74 6.72 6.22
N VAL A 18 -1.51 5.88 5.22
CA VAL A 18 -0.45 6.12 4.24
C VAL A 18 -0.74 7.40 3.45
N GLU A 19 -1.99 7.61 3.04
CA GLU A 19 -2.36 8.81 2.30
C GLU A 19 -2.16 10.08 3.13
N GLU A 20 -2.41 10.03 4.43
CA GLU A 20 -2.11 11.16 5.32
C GLU A 20 -0.62 11.48 5.31
N LEU A 21 0.25 10.46 5.36
CA LEU A 21 1.69 10.67 5.32
C LEU A 21 2.13 11.26 3.98
N PHE A 22 1.55 10.79 2.89
CA PHE A 22 1.83 11.35 1.56
C PHE A 22 1.42 12.81 1.49
N GLY A 23 0.26 13.16 2.05
CA GLY A 23 -0.19 14.55 2.13
C GLY A 23 0.77 15.44 2.88
N LYS A 24 1.32 14.93 3.99
CA LYS A 24 2.32 15.68 4.77
C LYS A 24 3.60 15.93 3.96
N ILE A 25 4.03 14.93 3.19
CA ILE A 25 5.19 15.08 2.31
C ILE A 25 4.92 16.17 1.26
N GLU A 26 3.74 16.14 0.65
CA GLU A 26 3.36 17.08 -0.39
C GLU A 26 3.21 18.51 0.11
N GLU A 27 2.84 18.70 1.38
CA GLU A 27 2.71 20.02 2.00
C GLU A 27 4.05 20.68 2.27
N LEU A 28 5.13 19.91 2.36
CA LEU A 28 6.45 20.44 2.64
C LEU A 28 7.19 20.80 1.35
N PRO A 29 7.99 21.88 1.36
CA PRO A 29 8.74 22.24 0.16
C PRO A 29 9.82 21.21 -0.15
N PRO A 30 10.20 21.07 -1.43
CA PRO A 30 11.30 20.19 -1.81
C PRO A 30 12.57 20.52 -1.01
N GLY A 31 13.24 19.47 -0.56
CA GLY A 31 14.46 19.62 0.22
C GLY A 31 14.26 19.70 1.73
N HIS A 32 13.01 19.88 2.19
CA HIS A 32 12.74 19.94 3.62
C HIS A 32 13.02 18.56 4.25
N LYS A 33 13.79 18.56 5.34
CA LYS A 33 14.27 17.32 5.98
C LYS A 33 13.13 16.43 6.47
N ASP A 34 12.01 17.01 6.87
CA ASP A 34 10.86 16.24 7.37
C ASP A 34 10.19 15.40 6.29
N ARG A 35 10.40 15.71 5.01
CA ARG A 35 9.93 14.87 3.92
C ARG A 35 10.52 13.46 4.03
N LYS A 36 11.80 13.36 4.41
CA LYS A 36 12.44 12.06 4.62
C LYS A 36 11.86 11.33 5.83
N VAL A 37 11.57 12.06 6.91
CA VAL A 37 10.96 11.48 8.11
C VAL A 37 9.61 10.83 7.76
N TYR A 38 8.75 11.55 7.05
CA TYR A 38 7.44 11.03 6.66
C TYR A 38 7.55 9.92 5.62
N ALA A 39 8.53 10.00 4.71
CA ALA A 39 8.77 8.94 3.74
C ALA A 39 9.18 7.64 4.44
N ASP A 40 10.02 7.72 5.45
CA ASP A 40 10.45 6.55 6.23
C ASP A 40 9.26 5.95 6.99
N GLN A 41 8.40 6.78 7.56
CA GLN A 41 7.20 6.31 8.23
C GLN A 41 6.25 5.62 7.25
N ALA A 42 6.06 6.20 6.08
CA ALA A 42 5.21 5.62 5.04
C ALA A 42 5.76 4.25 4.60
N THR A 43 7.07 4.14 4.44
CA THR A 43 7.72 2.89 4.06
C THR A 43 7.46 1.80 5.10
N ILE A 44 7.60 2.12 6.38
CA ILE A 44 7.32 1.16 7.46
C ILE A 44 5.87 0.69 7.41
N GLU A 45 4.93 1.62 7.25
CA GLU A 45 3.51 1.28 7.18
C GLU A 45 3.19 0.43 5.94
N LEU A 46 3.80 0.76 4.79
CA LEU A 46 3.59 0.01 3.56
C LEU A 46 4.12 -1.41 3.65
N VAL A 47 5.29 -1.61 4.25
CA VAL A 47 5.85 -2.96 4.44
C VAL A 47 4.95 -3.78 5.35
N ARG A 48 4.50 -3.20 6.46
CA ARG A 48 3.59 -3.86 7.39
C ARG A 48 2.28 -4.26 6.70
N HIS A 49 1.73 -3.34 5.93
CA HIS A 49 0.50 -3.55 5.17
C HIS A 49 0.67 -4.69 4.16
N SER A 50 1.79 -4.72 3.43
CA SER A 50 2.08 -5.77 2.46
C SER A 50 2.17 -7.14 3.11
N VAL A 51 2.80 -7.23 4.29
CA VAL A 51 2.87 -8.49 5.03
C VAL A 51 1.48 -8.98 5.41
N ALA A 52 0.62 -8.09 5.86
CA ALA A 52 -0.75 -8.43 6.23
C ALA A 52 -1.55 -8.91 5.01
N GLU A 53 -1.40 -8.25 3.86
CA GLU A 53 -2.07 -8.66 2.63
C GLU A 53 -1.63 -10.05 2.19
N GLU A 54 -0.33 -10.31 2.24
CA GLU A 54 0.21 -11.61 1.82
C GLU A 54 -0.20 -12.72 2.77
N ALA A 55 -0.36 -12.43 4.04
CA ALA A 55 -0.75 -13.42 5.04
C ALA A 55 -2.26 -13.72 5.03
N TYR A 56 -3.09 -12.71 4.80
CA TYR A 56 -4.53 -12.83 5.04
C TYR A 56 -5.40 -12.53 3.82
N LEU A 57 -5.03 -11.57 2.99
CA LEU A 57 -5.86 -11.16 1.86
C LEU A 57 -5.67 -12.07 0.65
N TYR A 58 -4.43 -12.26 0.23
CA TYR A 58 -4.17 -12.99 -1.02
C TYR A 58 -4.55 -14.46 -0.96
N PRO A 59 -4.40 -15.16 0.17
CA PRO A 59 -4.94 -16.52 0.25
C PRO A 59 -6.46 -16.55 0.01
N ALA A 60 -7.19 -15.56 0.53
CA ALA A 60 -8.63 -15.48 0.31
C ALA A 60 -8.96 -15.18 -1.16
N VAL A 61 -8.16 -14.30 -1.79
CA VAL A 61 -8.31 -13.98 -3.21
C VAL A 61 -8.15 -15.26 -4.05
N ARG A 62 -7.11 -16.03 -3.77
CA ARG A 62 -6.84 -17.27 -4.51
C ARG A 62 -7.95 -18.29 -4.33
N GLU A 63 -8.50 -18.40 -3.13
CA GLU A 63 -9.51 -19.38 -2.81
C GLU A 63 -10.88 -19.02 -3.37
N HIS A 64 -11.26 -17.75 -3.29
CA HIS A 64 -12.65 -17.35 -3.52
C HIS A 64 -12.93 -16.70 -4.88
N LEU A 65 -11.92 -16.26 -5.61
CA LEU A 65 -12.14 -15.64 -6.92
C LEU A 65 -11.69 -16.56 -8.04
N PRO A 66 -12.46 -16.62 -9.16
CA PRO A 66 -12.13 -17.53 -10.28
C PRO A 66 -10.75 -17.26 -10.88
N ASP A 67 -10.35 -15.98 -10.95
CA ASP A 67 -9.05 -15.56 -11.45
C ASP A 67 -8.09 -15.18 -10.32
N GLY A 68 -8.35 -15.75 -9.12
CA GLY A 68 -7.64 -15.35 -7.90
C GLY A 68 -6.13 -15.50 -7.95
N ASP A 69 -5.63 -16.59 -8.55
CA ASP A 69 -4.18 -16.78 -8.64
C ASP A 69 -3.52 -15.69 -9.48
N ALA A 70 -4.10 -15.36 -10.62
CA ALA A 70 -3.57 -14.30 -11.47
C ALA A 70 -3.63 -12.94 -10.78
N LEU A 71 -4.73 -12.65 -10.08
CA LEU A 71 -4.90 -11.41 -9.35
C LEU A 71 -3.88 -11.29 -8.21
N ALA A 72 -3.74 -12.35 -7.41
CA ALA A 72 -2.78 -12.35 -6.30
C ALA A 72 -1.34 -12.21 -6.81
N ASP A 73 -0.99 -12.89 -7.89
CA ASP A 73 0.34 -12.79 -8.47
C ASP A 73 0.63 -11.36 -8.96
N GLN A 74 -0.36 -10.69 -9.56
CA GLN A 74 -0.21 -9.31 -10.00
C GLN A 74 0.01 -8.37 -8.80
N GLU A 75 -0.73 -8.57 -7.71
CA GLU A 75 -0.57 -7.79 -6.49
C GLU A 75 0.83 -7.97 -5.90
N LEU A 76 1.35 -9.19 -5.89
CA LEU A 76 2.69 -9.46 -5.41
C LEU A 76 3.75 -8.78 -6.28
N GLU A 77 3.54 -8.73 -7.57
CA GLU A 77 4.44 -8.04 -8.49
C GLU A 77 4.43 -6.53 -8.23
N ASP A 78 3.26 -5.95 -7.98
CA ASP A 78 3.13 -4.54 -7.62
C ASP A 78 3.87 -4.23 -6.31
N HIS A 79 3.78 -5.12 -5.32
CA HIS A 79 4.53 -5.00 -4.07
C HIS A 79 6.04 -5.00 -4.33
N ALA A 80 6.51 -5.92 -5.18
CA ALA A 80 7.93 -6.01 -5.51
C ALA A 80 8.43 -4.72 -6.18
N THR A 81 7.62 -4.15 -7.06
CA THR A 81 7.95 -2.89 -7.73
C THR A 81 8.08 -1.76 -6.72
N ALA A 82 7.10 -1.62 -5.82
CA ALA A 82 7.13 -0.59 -4.79
C ALA A 82 8.30 -0.78 -3.83
N GLU A 83 8.62 -2.02 -3.47
CA GLU A 83 9.77 -2.31 -2.60
C GLU A 83 11.09 -1.88 -3.22
N ARG A 84 11.26 -2.06 -4.53
CA ARG A 84 12.46 -1.57 -5.22
C ARG A 84 12.57 -0.06 -5.13
N THR A 85 11.46 0.65 -5.33
CA THR A 85 11.42 2.11 -5.21
C THR A 85 11.75 2.54 -3.78
N MET A 86 11.20 1.85 -2.77
CA MET A 86 11.49 2.13 -1.36
C MET A 86 12.95 1.92 -1.03
N LYS A 87 13.57 0.87 -1.55
CA LYS A 87 14.99 0.60 -1.35
C LYS A 87 15.87 1.69 -1.95
N ASP A 88 15.54 2.11 -3.17
CA ASP A 88 16.27 3.19 -3.81
C ASP A 88 16.13 4.48 -3.01
N LEU A 89 14.93 4.75 -2.50
CA LEU A 89 14.63 5.94 -1.73
C LEU A 89 15.44 6.00 -0.43
N GLU A 90 15.67 4.87 0.23
CA GLU A 90 16.45 4.80 1.47
C GLU A 90 17.84 5.39 1.32
N GLY A 91 18.44 5.30 0.15
CA GLY A 91 19.78 5.77 -0.12
C GLY A 91 19.90 7.26 -0.34
N HIS A 92 18.81 8.01 -0.28
CA HIS A 92 18.81 9.44 -0.60
C HIS A 92 18.23 10.27 0.51
N ASP A 93 18.80 11.47 0.71
CA ASP A 93 18.28 12.45 1.65
C ASP A 93 17.27 13.36 0.97
N ALA A 94 16.45 14.02 1.79
CA ALA A 94 15.39 14.90 1.29
C ALA A 94 15.94 16.04 0.41
N GLY A 95 17.20 16.40 0.58
CA GLY A 95 17.83 17.45 -0.23
C GLY A 95 18.28 17.01 -1.61
N ASP A 96 18.28 15.69 -1.89
CA ASP A 96 18.70 15.17 -3.19
C ASP A 96 17.57 15.27 -4.21
N ALA A 97 17.90 15.67 -5.44
CA ALA A 97 16.92 15.71 -6.52
C ALA A 97 16.34 14.31 -6.78
N GLU A 98 17.14 13.28 -6.61
CA GLU A 98 16.71 11.91 -6.79
C GLU A 98 15.63 11.48 -5.78
N PHE A 99 15.72 12.04 -4.55
CA PHE A 99 14.68 11.81 -3.54
C PHE A 99 13.31 12.27 -4.05
N ASP A 100 13.25 13.48 -4.62
CA ASP A 100 11.99 14.02 -5.12
C ASP A 100 11.40 13.14 -6.23
N ARG A 101 12.24 12.65 -7.13
CA ARG A 101 11.83 11.77 -8.21
C ARG A 101 11.29 10.44 -7.66
N LEU A 102 12.03 9.84 -6.74
CA LEU A 102 11.69 8.54 -6.17
C LEU A 102 10.44 8.59 -5.31
N ILE A 103 10.30 9.64 -4.48
CA ILE A 103 9.10 9.76 -3.64
C ILE A 103 7.85 9.98 -4.51
N GLY A 104 7.99 10.75 -5.60
CA GLY A 104 6.90 10.94 -6.55
C GLY A 104 6.49 9.62 -7.21
N MET A 105 7.48 8.81 -7.60
CA MET A 105 7.21 7.48 -8.17
C MET A 105 6.49 6.58 -7.17
N LEU A 106 6.98 6.55 -5.93
CA LEU A 106 6.38 5.71 -4.89
C LEU A 106 4.93 6.10 -4.63
N MET A 107 4.67 7.39 -4.47
CA MET A 107 3.31 7.87 -4.23
C MET A 107 2.38 7.49 -5.38
N SER A 108 2.84 7.62 -6.61
CA SER A 108 2.06 7.27 -7.79
C SER A 108 1.77 5.76 -7.84
N GLU A 109 2.78 4.94 -7.63
CA GLU A 109 2.64 3.48 -7.62
C GLU A 109 1.65 3.02 -6.57
N ILE A 110 1.78 3.56 -5.37
CA ILE A 110 0.93 3.17 -4.24
C ILE A 110 -0.51 3.67 -4.42
N ARG A 111 -0.69 4.91 -4.88
CA ARG A 111 -2.03 5.45 -5.11
C ARG A 111 -2.80 4.67 -6.17
N GLU A 112 -2.12 4.28 -7.24
CA GLU A 112 -2.74 3.42 -8.27
C GLU A 112 -3.12 2.06 -7.70
N HIS A 113 -2.23 1.46 -6.92
CA HIS A 113 -2.48 0.14 -6.32
C HIS A 113 -3.64 0.19 -5.34
N ILE A 114 -3.69 1.21 -4.48
CA ILE A 114 -4.78 1.42 -3.54
C ILE A 114 -6.12 1.59 -4.28
N ALA A 115 -6.12 2.40 -5.34
CA ALA A 115 -7.33 2.63 -6.11
C ALA A 115 -7.84 1.34 -6.75
N ASP A 116 -6.95 0.52 -7.29
CA ASP A 116 -7.32 -0.75 -7.88
C ASP A 116 -7.90 -1.70 -6.83
N GLU A 117 -7.27 -1.80 -5.67
CA GLU A 117 -7.78 -2.66 -4.60
C GLU A 117 -9.16 -2.22 -4.14
N GLU A 118 -9.35 -0.93 -3.87
CA GLU A 118 -10.60 -0.43 -3.31
C GLU A 118 -11.75 -0.41 -4.31
N GLN A 119 -11.46 -0.19 -5.58
CA GLN A 119 -12.48 -0.10 -6.61
C GLN A 119 -12.81 -1.43 -7.28
N ASN A 120 -11.87 -2.36 -7.28
CA ASN A 120 -12.03 -3.62 -8.00
C ASN A 120 -11.89 -4.86 -7.12
N LEU A 121 -10.75 -5.04 -6.47
CA LEU A 121 -10.45 -6.28 -5.76
C LEU A 121 -11.30 -6.46 -4.51
N PHE A 122 -11.36 -5.46 -3.66
CA PHE A 122 -12.10 -5.56 -2.39
C PHE A 122 -13.60 -5.77 -2.62
N PRO A 123 -14.27 -5.04 -3.52
CA PRO A 123 -15.69 -5.30 -3.79
C PRO A 123 -15.96 -6.72 -4.31
N ARG A 124 -15.08 -7.22 -5.18
CA ARG A 124 -15.21 -8.57 -5.70
C ARG A 124 -15.07 -9.62 -4.59
N LEU A 125 -14.11 -9.41 -3.70
CA LEU A 125 -13.86 -10.33 -2.60
C LEU A 125 -15.00 -10.30 -1.59
N ARG A 126 -15.56 -9.12 -1.28
CA ARG A 126 -16.72 -8.99 -0.40
C ARG A 126 -17.94 -9.69 -0.96
N ALA A 127 -18.10 -9.69 -2.28
CA ALA A 127 -19.21 -10.38 -2.93
C ALA A 127 -19.04 -11.90 -2.92
N ALA A 128 -17.79 -12.37 -2.89
CA ALA A 128 -17.47 -13.80 -2.95
C ALA A 128 -17.32 -14.46 -1.58
N CYS A 129 -17.14 -13.68 -0.51
CA CYS A 129 -16.88 -14.20 0.83
C CYS A 129 -17.90 -13.70 1.83
N SER A 130 -18.19 -14.51 2.85
CA SER A 130 -18.96 -14.02 3.99
C SER A 130 -18.06 -13.14 4.86
N PRO A 131 -18.64 -12.26 5.70
CA PRO A 131 -17.84 -11.46 6.63
C PRO A 131 -16.95 -12.30 7.55
N GLU A 132 -17.40 -13.49 7.93
CA GLU A 132 -16.60 -14.36 8.80
C GLU A 132 -15.35 -14.90 8.11
N GLN A 133 -15.33 -14.94 6.78
CA GLN A 133 -14.18 -15.42 6.02
C GLN A 133 -13.10 -14.34 5.87
N LEU A 134 -13.43 -13.13 6.18
CA LEU A 134 -12.52 -11.99 6.12
C LEU A 134 -12.19 -11.50 7.53
#